data_0165d48101386888b6e57498b28cc80a
#
_entry.id   0165d48101386888b6e57498b28cc80a
#
_cell.length_a   1.000
_cell.length_b   1.000
_cell.length_c   1.000
_cell.angle_alpha   90.00
_cell.angle_beta   90.00
_cell.angle_gamma   90.00
#
_symmetry.space_group_name_H-M   'P 1'
#
loop_
_entity.id
_entity.type
_entity.pdbx_description
1 polymer ?
#
loop_
_entity_poly.entity_id
_entity_poly.type
_entity_poly.pdbx_seq_one_letter_code
_entity_poly.pdbx_strand_id
1 'polypeptide(L)'
;LEIESEALRCLRGRDIAMIFQEPMTSLNPVLAIGRQVAEPLMTHRGLSRSQAMAQAAEWLDRVKIPAARRRLEDYPHQLSGGMRQRVMIAMAMVCRPKLLIADEPTTALDVSIQAQILSLMLELKNETGMSLLLITHNLGVVAQSASRVVVMYAGQVVEEAATLDLFDRPFHPYTQGLLRSMPRLGARRPGGCPRLLEIPGIVPAITETIPGCRFAPRCPHAFEHCRSHAPELFGIRDGQQARCWLRHYPERRRADA
;
A
#
# COMPACT_ATOMS: atom_id res chain seq x y z
N LEU A 1 14.19 -1.11 16.79
CA LEU A 1 13.22 -0.36 17.62
C LEU A 1 13.42 -0.79 19.06
N GLU A 2 14.04 0.09 19.85
CA GLU A 2 14.29 -0.10 21.30
C GLU A 2 13.10 0.41 22.13
N ILE A 3 11.88 -0.02 21.77
CA ILE A 3 10.66 0.34 22.51
C ILE A 3 10.31 -0.87 23.39
N GLU A 4 10.08 -0.63 24.68
CA GLU A 4 9.60 -1.67 25.59
C GLU A 4 8.33 -2.34 25.05
N SER A 5 8.21 -3.65 25.25
CA SER A 5 7.11 -4.47 24.67
C SER A 5 5.73 -3.94 25.06
N GLU A 6 5.56 -3.44 26.27
CA GLU A 6 4.28 -2.87 26.74
C GLU A 6 3.97 -1.53 26.07
N ALA A 7 4.94 -0.65 25.92
CA ALA A 7 4.77 0.61 25.19
C ALA A 7 4.42 0.36 23.72
N LEU A 8 5.04 -0.65 23.08
CA LEU A 8 4.73 -1.06 21.71
C LEU A 8 3.30 -1.62 21.60
N ARG A 9 2.86 -2.40 22.59
CA ARG A 9 1.49 -2.91 22.66
C ARG A 9 0.46 -1.79 22.76
N CYS A 10 0.76 -0.76 23.56
CA CYS A 10 -0.09 0.42 23.68
C CYS A 10 -0.18 1.26 22.40
N LEU A 11 0.87 1.30 21.58
CA LEU A 11 0.87 2.03 20.30
C LEU A 11 0.05 1.31 19.22
N ARG A 12 0.16 -0.02 19.17
CA ARG A 12 -0.54 -0.85 18.18
C ARG A 12 -2.05 -0.82 18.40
N GLY A 13 -2.81 -0.46 17.37
CA GLY A 13 -4.27 -0.35 17.41
C GLY A 13 -4.78 0.97 17.96
N ARG A 14 -3.98 1.72 18.74
CA ARG A 14 -4.34 3.03 19.27
C ARG A 14 -3.85 4.19 18.39
N ASP A 15 -2.53 4.28 18.21
CA ASP A 15 -1.89 5.37 17.46
C ASP A 15 -1.47 4.93 16.05
N ILE A 16 -1.13 3.65 15.88
CA ILE A 16 -0.78 3.04 14.61
C ILE A 16 -1.68 1.83 14.40
N ALA A 17 -2.47 1.85 13.34
CA ALA A 17 -3.34 0.73 12.94
C ALA A 17 -2.89 0.16 11.60
N MET A 18 -3.26 -1.10 11.33
CA MET A 18 -2.91 -1.79 10.10
C MET A 18 -4.11 -2.56 9.54
N ILE A 19 -4.29 -2.46 8.24
CA ILE A 19 -5.18 -3.31 7.45
C ILE A 19 -4.29 -4.30 6.70
N PHE A 20 -4.50 -5.60 6.96
CA PHE A 20 -3.73 -6.69 6.35
C PHE A 20 -4.28 -7.07 4.98
N GLN A 21 -3.45 -7.70 4.16
CA GLN A 21 -3.72 -8.07 2.77
C GLN A 21 -4.93 -9.00 2.60
N GLU A 22 -5.19 -9.91 3.55
CA GLU A 22 -6.27 -10.88 3.43
C GLU A 22 -7.40 -10.65 4.45
N PRO A 23 -8.58 -10.17 4.02
CA PRO A 23 -9.74 -10.00 4.91
C PRO A 23 -10.24 -11.30 5.54
N MET A 24 -10.00 -12.43 4.86
CA MET A 24 -10.49 -13.75 5.30
C MET A 24 -9.76 -14.26 6.54
N THR A 25 -8.48 -13.95 6.67
CA THR A 25 -7.61 -14.40 7.77
C THR A 25 -7.52 -13.39 8.91
N SER A 26 -7.90 -12.14 8.65
CA SER A 26 -7.76 -11.02 9.60
C SER A 26 -8.93 -10.91 10.59
N LEU A 27 -10.12 -11.38 10.20
CA LEU A 27 -11.28 -11.45 11.09
C LEU A 27 -11.37 -12.84 11.73
N ASN A 28 -11.55 -12.88 13.05
CA ASN A 28 -11.77 -14.14 13.76
C ASN A 28 -13.15 -14.73 13.39
N PRO A 29 -13.23 -15.91 12.74
CA PRO A 29 -14.47 -16.44 12.21
C PRO A 29 -15.47 -16.88 13.28
N VAL A 30 -15.03 -17.12 14.51
CA VAL A 30 -15.87 -17.57 15.63
C VAL A 30 -16.32 -16.43 16.56
N LEU A 31 -15.98 -15.18 16.22
CA LEU A 31 -16.41 -14.00 16.97
C LEU A 31 -17.31 -13.11 16.10
N ALA A 32 -18.39 -12.61 16.71
CA ALA A 32 -19.25 -11.62 16.05
C ALA A 32 -18.47 -10.35 15.72
N ILE A 33 -18.80 -9.71 14.58
CA ILE A 33 -18.06 -8.54 14.07
C ILE A 33 -18.12 -7.34 15.03
N GLY A 34 -19.26 -7.13 15.69
CA GLY A 34 -19.41 -6.05 16.68
C GLY A 34 -18.43 -6.20 17.84
N ARG A 35 -18.19 -7.43 18.32
CA ARG A 35 -17.22 -7.70 19.38
C ARG A 35 -15.79 -7.37 18.92
N GLN A 36 -15.45 -7.73 17.69
CA GLN A 36 -14.11 -7.49 17.14
C GLN A 36 -13.83 -6.00 16.94
N VAL A 37 -14.83 -5.23 16.46
CA VAL A 37 -14.72 -3.77 16.32
C VAL A 37 -14.68 -3.07 17.69
N ALA A 38 -15.40 -3.58 18.69
CA ALA A 38 -15.45 -3.01 20.04
C ALA A 38 -14.19 -3.29 20.87
N GLU A 39 -13.46 -4.37 20.59
CA GLU A 39 -12.30 -4.81 21.38
C GLU A 39 -11.20 -3.75 21.51
N PRO A 40 -10.75 -3.06 20.43
CA PRO A 40 -9.77 -1.99 20.56
C PRO A 40 -10.23 -0.83 21.45
N LEU A 41 -11.52 -0.52 21.45
CA LEU A 41 -12.07 0.53 22.33
C LEU A 41 -12.01 0.14 23.81
N MET A 42 -12.33 -1.09 24.13
CA MET A 42 -12.21 -1.60 25.50
C MET A 42 -10.75 -1.64 25.95
N THR A 43 -9.85 -2.11 25.07
CA THR A 43 -8.43 -2.29 25.39
C THR A 43 -7.68 -0.96 25.50
N HIS A 44 -7.91 -0.01 24.57
CA HIS A 44 -7.09 1.20 24.45
C HIS A 44 -7.77 2.47 24.99
N ARG A 45 -9.12 2.46 25.11
CA ARG A 45 -9.88 3.62 25.58
C ARG A 45 -10.54 3.36 26.94
N GLY A 46 -10.46 2.15 27.47
CA GLY A 46 -11.07 1.78 28.75
C GLY A 46 -12.58 1.83 28.78
N LEU A 47 -13.25 1.78 27.62
CA LEU A 47 -14.71 1.84 27.53
C LEU A 47 -15.34 0.56 28.10
N SER A 48 -16.51 0.71 28.74
CA SER A 48 -17.35 -0.44 29.06
C SER A 48 -17.81 -1.15 27.79
N ARG A 49 -18.15 -2.45 27.89
CA ARG A 49 -18.66 -3.24 26.77
C ARG A 49 -19.86 -2.57 26.08
N SER A 50 -20.79 -2.04 26.84
CA SER A 50 -21.96 -1.37 26.26
C SER A 50 -21.60 -0.12 25.46
N GLN A 51 -20.71 0.73 25.99
CA GLN A 51 -20.22 1.91 25.30
C GLN A 51 -19.42 1.54 24.03
N ALA A 52 -18.54 0.54 24.13
CA ALA A 52 -17.74 0.07 23.01
C ALA A 52 -18.60 -0.51 21.87
N MET A 53 -19.65 -1.28 22.22
CA MET A 53 -20.61 -1.83 21.24
C MET A 53 -21.43 -0.73 20.56
N ALA A 54 -21.84 0.31 21.29
CA ALA A 54 -22.53 1.46 20.70
C ALA A 54 -21.65 2.18 19.68
N GLN A 55 -20.39 2.47 20.04
CA GLN A 55 -19.42 3.06 19.11
C GLN A 55 -19.07 2.14 17.93
N ALA A 56 -18.99 0.84 18.16
CA ALA A 56 -18.78 -0.13 17.07
C ALA A 56 -19.91 -0.06 16.02
N ALA A 57 -21.16 0.09 16.47
CA ALA A 57 -22.31 0.28 15.56
C ALA A 57 -22.17 1.56 14.73
N GLU A 58 -21.76 2.67 15.35
CA GLU A 58 -21.52 3.95 14.67
C GLU A 58 -20.40 3.83 13.63
N TRP A 59 -19.31 3.13 13.96
CA TRP A 59 -18.21 2.91 13.01
C TRP A 59 -18.60 1.99 11.87
N LEU A 60 -19.40 0.94 12.11
CA LEU A 60 -19.92 0.09 11.04
C LEU A 60 -20.85 0.88 10.09
N ASP A 61 -21.62 1.84 10.63
CA ASP A 61 -22.44 2.75 9.80
C ASP A 61 -21.56 3.69 8.97
N ARG A 62 -20.54 4.29 9.58
CA ARG A 62 -19.56 5.17 8.88
C ARG A 62 -18.88 4.48 7.72
N VAL A 63 -18.52 3.21 7.87
CA VAL A 63 -17.94 2.42 6.76
C VAL A 63 -19.00 1.86 5.81
N LYS A 64 -20.24 2.37 5.90
CA LYS A 64 -21.34 2.06 4.98
C LYS A 64 -21.75 0.58 5.01
N ILE A 65 -21.76 -0.05 6.19
CA ILE A 65 -22.37 -1.37 6.42
C ILE A 65 -23.89 -1.17 6.58
N PRO A 66 -24.74 -1.75 5.71
CA PRO A 66 -26.19 -1.59 5.82
C PRO A 66 -26.73 -2.26 7.08
N ALA A 67 -27.67 -1.60 7.79
CA ALA A 67 -28.25 -2.09 9.04
C ALA A 67 -27.22 -2.40 10.13
N ALA A 68 -26.22 -1.52 10.30
CA ALA A 68 -25.04 -1.72 11.15
C ALA A 68 -25.35 -2.25 12.55
N ARG A 69 -26.35 -1.69 13.25
CA ARG A 69 -26.76 -2.14 14.60
C ARG A 69 -27.19 -3.61 14.65
N ARG A 70 -27.97 -4.06 13.65
CA ARG A 70 -28.42 -5.46 13.58
C ARG A 70 -27.25 -6.39 13.29
N ARG A 71 -26.30 -5.96 12.47
CA ARG A 71 -25.17 -6.77 12.04
C ARG A 71 -24.05 -6.88 13.06
N LEU A 72 -24.11 -6.19 14.19
CA LEU A 72 -23.13 -6.38 15.28
C LEU A 72 -23.02 -7.84 15.73
N GLU A 73 -24.10 -8.61 15.61
CA GLU A 73 -24.16 -10.02 15.99
C GLU A 73 -23.79 -10.97 14.84
N ASP A 74 -23.64 -10.46 13.61
CA ASP A 74 -23.25 -11.27 12.46
C ASP A 74 -21.79 -11.75 12.60
N TYR A 75 -21.51 -12.90 12.02
CA TYR A 75 -20.17 -13.47 11.94
C TYR A 75 -19.53 -13.16 10.59
N PRO A 76 -18.18 -13.18 10.47
CA PRO A 76 -17.49 -12.86 9.21
C PRO A 76 -17.97 -13.67 8.00
N HIS A 77 -18.32 -14.95 8.18
CA HIS A 77 -18.79 -15.82 7.08
C HIS A 77 -20.17 -15.42 6.53
N GLN A 78 -20.96 -14.63 7.25
CA GLN A 78 -22.26 -14.10 6.81
C GLN A 78 -22.15 -12.83 5.96
N LEU A 79 -20.92 -12.29 5.79
CA LEU A 79 -20.65 -11.05 5.07
C LEU A 79 -20.01 -11.31 3.72
N SER A 80 -20.31 -10.44 2.73
CA SER A 80 -19.57 -10.41 1.47
C SER A 80 -18.11 -9.96 1.66
N GLY A 81 -17.23 -10.21 0.69
CA GLY A 81 -15.81 -9.80 0.74
C GLY A 81 -15.66 -8.27 0.98
N GLY A 82 -16.39 -7.47 0.23
CA GLY A 82 -16.37 -6.01 0.42
C GLY A 82 -16.92 -5.56 1.79
N MET A 83 -17.90 -6.27 2.37
CA MET A 83 -18.36 -5.97 3.73
C MET A 83 -17.32 -6.35 4.78
N ARG A 84 -16.65 -7.49 4.64
CA ARG A 84 -15.54 -7.87 5.55
C ARG A 84 -14.42 -6.83 5.52
N GLN A 85 -14.06 -6.34 4.34
CA GLN A 85 -13.07 -5.28 4.19
C GLN A 85 -13.49 -4.00 4.93
N ARG A 86 -14.76 -3.61 4.82
CA ARG A 86 -15.32 -2.45 5.55
C ARG A 86 -15.27 -2.64 7.06
N VAL A 87 -15.55 -3.87 7.55
CA VAL A 87 -15.43 -4.21 8.99
C VAL A 87 -13.96 -4.08 9.45
N MET A 88 -12.99 -4.54 8.66
CA MET A 88 -11.56 -4.37 8.97
C MET A 88 -11.16 -2.91 9.04
N ILE A 89 -11.64 -2.09 8.10
CA ILE A 89 -11.42 -0.64 8.13
C ILE A 89 -12.02 -0.05 9.41
N ALA A 90 -13.25 -0.41 9.79
CA ALA A 90 -13.86 0.04 11.03
C ALA A 90 -13.02 -0.34 12.25
N MET A 91 -12.56 -1.60 12.33
CA MET A 91 -11.66 -2.09 13.38
C MET A 91 -10.36 -1.28 13.49
N ALA A 92 -9.73 -1.00 12.37
CA ALA A 92 -8.50 -0.22 12.33
C ALA A 92 -8.71 1.25 12.72
N MET A 93 -9.88 1.82 12.37
CA MET A 93 -10.18 3.23 12.53
C MET A 93 -10.86 3.60 13.85
N VAL A 94 -11.43 2.62 14.57
CA VAL A 94 -12.29 2.85 15.74
C VAL A 94 -11.58 3.64 16.87
N CYS A 95 -10.28 3.47 17.02
CA CYS A 95 -9.45 4.23 17.97
C CYS A 95 -8.94 5.58 17.40
N ARG A 96 -9.30 5.95 16.17
CA ARG A 96 -8.81 7.15 15.47
C ARG A 96 -7.28 7.22 15.49
N PRO A 97 -6.58 6.31 14.82
CA PRO A 97 -5.12 6.26 14.80
C PRO A 97 -4.54 7.50 14.11
N LYS A 98 -3.27 7.82 14.42
CA LYS A 98 -2.50 8.87 13.73
C LYS A 98 -1.95 8.39 12.40
N LEU A 99 -1.66 7.08 12.31
CA LEU A 99 -1.14 6.42 11.12
C LEU A 99 -1.93 5.13 10.84
N LEU A 100 -2.46 5.03 9.62
CA LEU A 100 -3.03 3.80 9.08
C LEU A 100 -2.09 3.22 8.02
N ILE A 101 -1.65 1.98 8.23
CA ILE A 101 -0.91 1.20 7.25
C ILE A 101 -1.91 0.29 6.55
N ALA A 102 -2.02 0.38 5.24
CA ALA A 102 -2.92 -0.45 4.44
C ALA A 102 -2.09 -1.28 3.45
N ASP A 103 -1.99 -2.58 3.72
CA ASP A 103 -1.24 -3.52 2.91
C ASP A 103 -2.17 -4.21 1.93
N GLU A 104 -2.08 -3.81 0.65
CA GLU A 104 -2.93 -4.27 -0.45
C GLU A 104 -4.44 -4.34 -0.08
N PRO A 105 -5.04 -3.26 0.42
CA PRO A 105 -6.37 -3.31 1.07
C PRO A 105 -7.51 -3.63 0.10
N THR A 106 -7.24 -3.74 -1.19
CA THR A 106 -8.25 -4.01 -2.23
C THR A 106 -7.98 -5.28 -3.04
N THR A 107 -6.97 -6.05 -2.67
CA THR A 107 -6.66 -7.33 -3.31
C THR A 107 -7.82 -8.31 -3.16
N ALA A 108 -8.11 -9.09 -4.20
CA ALA A 108 -9.23 -10.05 -4.29
C ALA A 108 -10.65 -9.42 -4.25
N LEU A 109 -10.78 -8.12 -4.48
CA LEU A 109 -12.06 -7.45 -4.68
C LEU A 109 -12.27 -7.10 -6.16
N ASP A 110 -13.51 -7.04 -6.60
CA ASP A 110 -13.83 -6.52 -7.94
C ASP A 110 -13.52 -5.02 -8.07
N VAL A 111 -13.29 -4.56 -9.31
CA VAL A 111 -12.83 -3.18 -9.59
C VAL A 111 -13.75 -2.11 -9.01
N SER A 112 -15.06 -2.34 -9.00
CA SER A 112 -16.02 -1.35 -8.49
C SER A 112 -15.97 -1.25 -6.97
N ILE A 113 -15.82 -2.37 -6.28
CA ILE A 113 -15.66 -2.40 -4.81
C ILE A 113 -14.29 -1.84 -4.42
N GLN A 114 -13.22 -2.11 -5.19
CA GLN A 114 -11.90 -1.50 -4.96
C GLN A 114 -11.99 0.03 -4.93
N ALA A 115 -12.63 0.63 -5.94
CA ALA A 115 -12.81 2.09 -6.01
C ALA A 115 -13.58 2.64 -4.80
N GLN A 116 -14.65 1.95 -4.36
CA GLN A 116 -15.43 2.34 -3.20
C GLN A 116 -14.62 2.27 -1.88
N ILE A 117 -13.81 1.23 -1.70
CA ILE A 117 -12.97 1.06 -0.51
C ILE A 117 -11.90 2.15 -0.46
N LEU A 118 -11.25 2.46 -1.58
CA LEU A 118 -10.26 3.54 -1.65
C LEU A 118 -10.87 4.90 -1.37
N SER A 119 -12.03 5.22 -1.96
CA SER A 119 -12.77 6.46 -1.68
C SER A 119 -13.09 6.57 -0.19
N LEU A 120 -13.61 5.50 0.42
CA LEU A 120 -13.90 5.46 1.85
C LEU A 120 -12.65 5.73 2.70
N MET A 121 -11.51 5.13 2.39
CA MET A 121 -10.26 5.33 3.13
C MET A 121 -9.78 6.78 3.02
N LEU A 122 -9.89 7.40 1.83
CA LEU A 122 -9.52 8.79 1.61
C LEU A 122 -10.50 9.76 2.31
N GLU A 123 -11.81 9.48 2.30
CA GLU A 123 -12.81 10.20 3.07
C GLU A 123 -12.44 10.21 4.56
N LEU A 124 -12.19 9.02 5.13
CA LEU A 124 -11.81 8.86 6.54
C LEU A 124 -10.48 9.53 6.88
N LYS A 125 -9.48 9.44 5.99
CA LYS A 125 -8.19 10.15 6.13
C LYS A 125 -8.41 11.66 6.25
N ASN A 126 -9.22 12.24 5.37
CA ASN A 126 -9.47 13.69 5.35
C ASN A 126 -10.26 14.14 6.57
N GLU A 127 -11.27 13.37 7.01
CA GLU A 127 -12.06 13.66 8.20
C GLU A 127 -11.25 13.62 9.50
N THR A 128 -10.34 12.65 9.63
CA THR A 128 -9.59 12.41 10.87
C THR A 128 -8.24 13.12 10.92
N GLY A 129 -7.72 13.57 9.76
CA GLY A 129 -6.38 14.15 9.64
C GLY A 129 -5.25 13.14 9.79
N MET A 130 -5.54 11.83 9.75
CA MET A 130 -4.53 10.79 9.88
C MET A 130 -3.61 10.71 8.67
N SER A 131 -2.41 10.16 8.86
CA SER A 131 -1.52 9.75 7.78
C SER A 131 -1.91 8.37 7.27
N LEU A 132 -1.85 8.17 5.94
CA LEU A 132 -2.11 6.89 5.29
C LEU A 132 -0.85 6.41 4.57
N LEU A 133 -0.32 5.25 4.97
CA LEU A 133 0.71 4.51 4.24
C LEU A 133 0.02 3.38 3.45
N LEU A 134 -0.08 3.55 2.14
CA LEU A 134 -0.70 2.57 1.25
C LEU A 134 0.38 1.73 0.56
N ILE A 135 0.36 0.43 0.76
CA ILE A 135 1.20 -0.55 0.05
C ILE A 135 0.34 -1.16 -1.05
N THR A 136 0.78 -1.05 -2.30
CA THR A 136 0.03 -1.59 -3.45
C THR A 136 0.93 -1.76 -4.66
N HIS A 137 0.61 -2.70 -5.52
CA HIS A 137 1.21 -2.86 -6.84
C HIS A 137 0.40 -2.16 -7.95
N ASN A 138 -0.73 -1.54 -7.63
CA ASN A 138 -1.59 -0.87 -8.60
C ASN A 138 -1.19 0.60 -8.76
N LEU A 139 -0.43 0.92 -9.80
CA LEU A 139 0.03 2.29 -10.08
C LEU A 139 -1.11 3.27 -10.36
N GLY A 140 -2.25 2.80 -10.88
CA GLY A 140 -3.44 3.64 -11.08
C GLY A 140 -4.03 4.13 -9.76
N VAL A 141 -4.03 3.28 -8.74
CA VAL A 141 -4.42 3.64 -7.37
C VAL A 141 -3.43 4.65 -6.79
N VAL A 142 -2.13 4.41 -6.96
CA VAL A 142 -1.08 5.33 -6.49
C VAL A 142 -1.25 6.72 -7.09
N ALA A 143 -1.47 6.82 -8.40
CA ALA A 143 -1.65 8.09 -9.11
C ALA A 143 -2.81 8.92 -8.58
N GLN A 144 -3.88 8.27 -8.10
CA GLN A 144 -5.10 8.92 -7.64
C GLN A 144 -5.10 9.27 -6.14
N SER A 145 -4.34 8.52 -5.33
CA SER A 145 -4.48 8.56 -3.86
C SER A 145 -3.25 9.04 -3.11
N ALA A 146 -2.06 8.91 -3.68
CA ALA A 146 -0.82 9.22 -2.99
C ALA A 146 -0.30 10.61 -3.35
N SER A 147 0.23 11.34 -2.36
CA SER A 147 0.97 12.59 -2.58
C SER A 147 2.47 12.35 -2.83
N ARG A 148 3.00 11.27 -2.24
CA ARG A 148 4.41 10.85 -2.32
C ARG A 148 4.48 9.35 -2.54
N VAL A 149 5.43 8.90 -3.32
CA VAL A 149 5.59 7.49 -3.70
C VAL A 149 7.00 7.03 -3.39
N VAL A 150 7.10 5.85 -2.80
CA VAL A 150 8.35 5.11 -2.58
C VAL A 150 8.29 3.84 -3.41
N VAL A 151 9.16 3.71 -4.39
CA VAL A 151 9.28 2.50 -5.23
C VAL A 151 10.31 1.58 -4.62
N MET A 152 9.93 0.33 -4.40
CA MET A 152 10.80 -0.70 -3.84
C MET A 152 11.10 -1.79 -4.87
N TYR A 153 12.31 -2.32 -4.84
CA TYR A 153 12.74 -3.48 -5.64
C TYR A 153 13.65 -4.38 -4.82
N ALA A 154 13.34 -5.66 -4.78
CA ALA A 154 14.10 -6.68 -4.04
C ALA A 154 14.46 -6.25 -2.60
N GLY A 155 13.50 -5.66 -1.85
CA GLY A 155 13.67 -5.23 -0.46
C GLY A 155 14.42 -3.91 -0.25
N GLN A 156 14.71 -3.15 -1.33
CA GLN A 156 15.36 -1.83 -1.22
C GLN A 156 14.50 -0.73 -1.87
N VAL A 157 14.54 0.46 -1.28
CA VAL A 157 14.01 1.68 -1.90
C VAL A 157 14.91 2.02 -3.10
N VAL A 158 14.33 2.07 -4.30
CA VAL A 158 15.04 2.39 -5.53
C VAL A 158 14.75 3.80 -6.04
N GLU A 159 13.57 4.33 -5.75
CA GLU A 159 13.21 5.71 -6.08
C GLU A 159 12.14 6.22 -5.11
N GLU A 160 12.21 7.51 -4.79
CA GLU A 160 11.24 8.22 -3.97
C GLU A 160 11.01 9.61 -4.55
N ALA A 161 9.74 10.01 -4.73
CA ALA A 161 9.39 11.31 -5.27
C ALA A 161 7.94 11.71 -4.92
N ALA A 162 7.58 12.98 -5.16
CA ALA A 162 6.19 13.38 -5.28
C ALA A 162 5.52 12.62 -6.44
N THR A 163 4.23 12.31 -6.29
CA THR A 163 3.52 11.45 -7.27
C THR A 163 3.63 11.98 -8.69
N LEU A 164 3.38 13.28 -8.91
CA LEU A 164 3.47 13.88 -10.24
C LEU A 164 4.87 13.75 -10.84
N ASP A 165 5.92 14.01 -10.06
CA ASP A 165 7.30 13.91 -10.53
C ASP A 165 7.69 12.47 -10.87
N LEU A 166 7.21 11.48 -10.09
CA LEU A 166 7.47 10.08 -10.36
C LEU A 166 6.84 9.62 -11.69
N PHE A 167 5.61 10.04 -11.97
CA PHE A 167 4.90 9.65 -13.19
C PHE A 167 5.40 10.40 -14.43
N ASP A 168 5.71 11.69 -14.31
CA ASP A 168 6.15 12.49 -15.45
C ASP A 168 7.65 12.31 -15.77
N ARG A 169 8.47 12.17 -14.75
CA ARG A 169 9.94 12.19 -14.87
C ARG A 169 10.60 11.11 -14.00
N PRO A 170 10.24 9.83 -14.15
CA PRO A 170 10.86 8.72 -13.42
C PRO A 170 12.35 8.67 -13.73
N PHE A 171 13.17 8.51 -12.70
CA PHE A 171 14.62 8.48 -12.87
C PHE A 171 15.17 7.06 -12.94
N HIS A 172 14.74 6.19 -11.99
CA HIS A 172 15.27 4.84 -11.90
C HIS A 172 14.75 3.96 -13.05
N PRO A 173 15.59 3.18 -13.74
CA PRO A 173 15.16 2.35 -14.88
C PRO A 173 14.07 1.34 -14.55
N TYR A 174 14.02 0.83 -13.31
CA TYR A 174 12.91 -0.03 -12.86
C TYR A 174 11.58 0.72 -12.82
N THR A 175 11.55 1.94 -12.27
CA THR A 175 10.34 2.79 -12.25
C THR A 175 9.86 3.08 -13.67
N GLN A 176 10.78 3.40 -14.58
CA GLN A 176 10.48 3.61 -15.99
C GLN A 176 9.87 2.35 -16.62
N GLY A 177 10.44 1.18 -16.35
CA GLY A 177 9.91 -0.11 -16.81
C GLY A 177 8.51 -0.39 -16.28
N LEU A 178 8.26 -0.15 -14.99
CA LEU A 178 6.93 -0.31 -14.38
C LEU A 178 5.88 0.59 -15.07
N LEU A 179 6.20 1.87 -15.28
CA LEU A 179 5.28 2.82 -15.92
C LEU A 179 5.03 2.50 -17.40
N ARG A 180 6.04 1.97 -18.13
CA ARG A 180 5.89 1.51 -19.52
C ARG A 180 5.05 0.23 -19.62
N SER A 181 5.05 -0.60 -18.59
CA SER A 181 4.24 -1.84 -18.51
C SER A 181 2.76 -1.59 -18.24
N MET A 182 2.37 -0.35 -17.91
CA MET A 182 0.97 -0.01 -17.65
C MET A 182 0.13 -0.05 -18.94
N PRO A 183 -1.05 -0.72 -18.92
CA PRO A 183 -1.99 -0.65 -20.01
C PRO A 183 -2.46 0.80 -20.25
N ARG A 184 -2.35 1.28 -21.49
CA ARG A 184 -2.89 2.59 -21.89
C ARG A 184 -4.26 2.42 -22.52
N LEU A 185 -5.27 3.09 -21.97
CA LEU A 185 -6.60 3.14 -22.55
C LEU A 185 -6.52 3.76 -23.97
N GLY A 186 -7.16 3.14 -24.94
CA GLY A 186 -7.19 3.65 -26.32
C GLY A 186 -5.98 3.27 -27.20
N ALA A 187 -5.00 2.53 -26.69
CA ALA A 187 -3.81 2.11 -27.46
C ALA A 187 -4.09 1.00 -28.50
N ARG A 188 -5.35 0.79 -28.93
CA ARG A 188 -5.69 -0.12 -30.02
C ARG A 188 -5.17 0.44 -31.35
N ARG A 189 -4.14 -0.17 -31.92
CA ARG A 189 -3.75 0.08 -33.31
C ARG A 189 -4.55 -0.82 -34.25
N PRO A 190 -4.85 -0.38 -35.49
CA PRO A 190 -5.34 -1.26 -36.53
C PRO A 190 -4.33 -2.41 -36.74
N GLY A 191 -4.72 -3.66 -36.43
CA GLY A 191 -3.85 -4.82 -36.58
C GLY A 191 -3.53 -5.61 -35.29
N GLY A 192 -4.04 -5.22 -34.12
CA GLY A 192 -3.88 -6.02 -32.89
C GLY A 192 -3.64 -5.21 -31.62
N CYS A 193 -3.79 -5.88 -30.48
CA CYS A 193 -3.45 -5.31 -29.20
C CYS A 193 -1.92 -5.22 -29.05
N PRO A 194 -1.30 -4.05 -28.79
CA PRO A 194 0.13 -3.98 -28.59
C PRO A 194 0.51 -4.85 -27.38
N ARG A 195 1.52 -5.71 -27.57
CA ARG A 195 2.08 -6.51 -26.47
C ARG A 195 2.55 -5.55 -25.39
N LEU A 196 2.17 -5.80 -24.13
CA LEU A 196 2.67 -5.04 -22.99
C LEU A 196 4.18 -5.20 -22.91
N LEU A 197 4.88 -4.12 -22.63
CA LEU A 197 6.32 -4.13 -22.44
C LEU A 197 6.60 -4.75 -21.04
N GLU A 198 7.23 -5.90 -21.04
CA GLU A 198 7.65 -6.58 -19.81
C GLU A 198 9.07 -6.15 -19.43
N ILE A 199 9.34 -6.05 -18.14
CA ILE A 199 10.71 -5.91 -17.65
C ILE A 199 11.38 -7.30 -17.72
N PRO A 200 12.38 -7.51 -18.60
CA PRO A 200 12.94 -8.82 -18.82
C PRO A 200 13.66 -9.38 -17.58
N GLY A 201 13.75 -10.72 -17.50
CA GLY A 201 14.46 -11.43 -16.45
C GLY A 201 13.63 -11.67 -15.18
N ILE A 202 14.24 -12.33 -14.20
CA ILE A 202 13.60 -12.76 -12.94
C ILE A 202 14.07 -11.87 -11.81
N VAL A 203 13.17 -11.59 -10.85
CA VAL A 203 13.53 -10.86 -9.63
C VAL A 203 14.45 -11.74 -8.78
N PRO A 204 15.61 -11.24 -8.33
CA PRO A 204 16.52 -12.02 -7.49
C PRO A 204 15.83 -12.43 -6.18
N ALA A 205 16.19 -13.59 -5.67
CA ALA A 205 15.70 -14.06 -4.38
C ALA A 205 16.17 -13.13 -3.26
N ILE A 206 15.34 -12.95 -2.23
CA ILE A 206 15.68 -12.08 -1.07
C ILE A 206 16.94 -12.59 -0.34
N THR A 207 17.18 -13.88 -0.40
CA THR A 207 18.36 -14.56 0.19
C THR A 207 19.63 -14.42 -0.64
N GLU A 208 19.51 -13.92 -1.88
CA GLU A 208 20.66 -13.76 -2.77
C GLU A 208 21.48 -12.52 -2.39
N THR A 209 22.76 -12.72 -2.14
CA THR A 209 23.69 -11.61 -1.86
C THR A 209 24.18 -11.01 -3.16
N ILE A 210 23.69 -9.82 -3.49
CA ILE A 210 24.10 -9.08 -4.68
C ILE A 210 25.08 -7.97 -4.25
N PRO A 211 26.34 -8.00 -4.69
CA PRO A 211 27.35 -7.03 -4.27
C PRO A 211 27.11 -5.62 -4.81
N GLY A 212 26.42 -5.51 -5.94
CA GLY A 212 26.13 -4.24 -6.61
C GLY A 212 24.66 -3.82 -6.54
N CYS A 213 24.25 -3.11 -7.58
CA CYS A 213 22.86 -2.71 -7.75
C CYS A 213 21.96 -3.94 -7.94
N ARG A 214 20.95 -4.11 -7.10
CA ARG A 214 20.01 -5.26 -7.16
C ARG A 214 19.25 -5.35 -8.48
N PHE A 215 19.05 -4.24 -9.17
CA PHE A 215 18.40 -4.21 -10.47
C PHE A 215 19.37 -4.42 -11.65
N ALA A 216 20.68 -4.42 -11.44
CA ALA A 216 21.67 -4.53 -12.53
C ALA A 216 21.47 -5.72 -13.49
N PRO A 217 21.07 -6.94 -13.04
CA PRO A 217 20.81 -8.05 -13.95
C PRO A 217 19.69 -7.83 -14.97
N ARG A 218 18.77 -6.92 -14.67
CA ARG A 218 17.58 -6.61 -15.48
C ARG A 218 17.60 -5.21 -16.07
N CYS A 219 18.62 -4.42 -15.74
CA CYS A 219 18.71 -3.03 -16.13
C CYS A 219 19.30 -2.90 -17.55
N PRO A 220 18.57 -2.26 -18.50
CA PRO A 220 19.08 -2.06 -19.86
C PRO A 220 20.30 -1.12 -19.91
N HIS A 221 20.52 -0.34 -18.85
CA HIS A 221 21.62 0.60 -18.73
C HIS A 221 22.77 0.09 -17.85
N ALA A 222 22.74 -1.21 -17.45
CA ALA A 222 23.76 -1.75 -16.56
C ALA A 222 25.17 -1.72 -17.20
N PHE A 223 26.14 -1.35 -16.38
CA PHE A 223 27.58 -1.38 -16.71
C PHE A 223 28.36 -1.99 -15.53
N GLU A 224 29.66 -2.19 -15.67
CA GLU A 224 30.49 -2.94 -14.72
C GLU A 224 30.37 -2.41 -13.28
N HIS A 225 30.41 -1.08 -13.11
CA HIS A 225 30.30 -0.48 -11.79
C HIS A 225 28.95 -0.80 -11.08
N CYS A 226 27.86 -0.94 -11.86
CA CYS A 226 26.56 -1.37 -11.30
C CYS A 226 26.58 -2.79 -10.75
N ARG A 227 27.47 -3.65 -11.26
CA ARG A 227 27.56 -5.08 -10.85
C ARG A 227 28.37 -5.25 -9.57
N SER A 228 29.37 -4.39 -9.37
CA SER A 228 30.32 -4.50 -8.28
C SER A 228 30.05 -3.55 -7.11
N HIS A 229 29.34 -2.45 -7.32
CA HIS A 229 29.08 -1.44 -6.30
C HIS A 229 27.60 -1.15 -6.16
N ALA A 230 27.06 -1.26 -4.94
CA ALA A 230 25.69 -0.89 -4.62
C ALA A 230 25.57 0.65 -4.60
N PRO A 231 24.61 1.24 -5.34
CA PRO A 231 24.39 2.68 -5.25
C PRO A 231 23.73 3.07 -3.93
N GLU A 232 24.06 4.26 -3.46
CA GLU A 232 23.31 4.91 -2.38
C GLU A 232 22.04 5.58 -2.93
N LEU A 233 21.20 6.07 -2.04
CA LEU A 233 20.02 6.85 -2.40
C LEU A 233 20.45 8.31 -2.65
N PHE A 234 20.66 8.66 -3.91
CA PHE A 234 21.15 9.99 -4.33
C PHE A 234 20.01 10.97 -4.56
N GLY A 235 20.20 12.25 -4.20
CA GLY A 235 19.33 13.32 -4.62
C GLY A 235 19.41 13.54 -6.13
N ILE A 236 18.27 13.55 -6.81
CA ILE A 236 18.15 13.74 -8.26
C ILE A 236 17.68 15.16 -8.56
N ARG A 237 16.60 15.58 -7.90
CA ARG A 237 15.95 16.91 -7.96
C ARG A 237 15.35 17.19 -6.59
N ASP A 238 14.81 18.40 -6.41
CA ASP A 238 14.09 18.73 -5.17
C ASP A 238 12.98 17.73 -4.91
N GLY A 239 13.04 17.07 -3.73
CA GLY A 239 12.07 16.08 -3.31
C GLY A 239 12.11 14.73 -4.03
N GLN A 240 13.03 14.51 -4.99
CA GLN A 240 13.24 13.25 -5.68
C GLN A 240 14.60 12.64 -5.36
N GLN A 241 14.61 11.37 -4.97
CA GLN A 241 15.81 10.58 -4.72
C GLN A 241 15.75 9.26 -5.50
N ALA A 242 16.91 8.76 -5.95
CA ALA A 242 16.99 7.47 -6.62
C ALA A 242 18.29 6.74 -6.31
N ARG A 243 18.18 5.42 -6.18
CA ARG A 243 19.30 4.51 -5.94
C ARG A 243 19.85 4.01 -7.29
N CYS A 244 20.55 4.90 -8.01
CA CYS A 244 20.99 4.60 -9.37
C CYS A 244 22.28 5.35 -9.74
N TRP A 245 23.28 4.63 -10.26
CA TRP A 245 24.54 5.17 -10.73
C TRP A 245 24.42 6.11 -11.94
N LEU A 246 23.32 6.08 -12.69
CA LEU A 246 23.06 7.04 -13.78
C LEU A 246 23.02 8.51 -13.30
N ARG A 247 22.97 8.75 -11.99
CA ARG A 247 23.15 10.10 -11.42
C ARG A 247 24.55 10.65 -11.66
N HIS A 248 25.56 9.78 -11.57
CA HIS A 248 26.97 10.13 -11.73
C HIS A 248 27.51 9.82 -13.12
N TYR A 249 26.84 8.94 -13.87
CA TYR A 249 27.22 8.49 -15.22
C TYR A 249 26.06 8.67 -16.21
N PRO A 250 25.60 9.93 -16.47
CA PRO A 250 24.43 10.20 -17.32
C PRO A 250 24.64 9.75 -18.79
N GLU A 251 25.90 9.74 -19.26
CA GLU A 251 26.29 9.27 -20.59
C GLU A 251 26.05 7.77 -20.82
N ARG A 252 25.91 6.99 -19.74
CA ARG A 252 25.58 5.56 -19.81
C ARG A 252 24.09 5.28 -20.05
N ARG A 253 23.25 6.31 -20.10
CA ARG A 253 21.84 6.15 -20.42
C ARG A 253 21.69 5.87 -21.92
N ARG A 254 21.24 4.66 -22.26
CA ARG A 254 20.99 4.27 -23.65
C ARG A 254 19.72 4.91 -24.14
N ALA A 255 19.70 5.45 -25.36
CA ALA A 255 18.56 6.16 -25.93
C ALA A 255 17.36 5.25 -26.22
N ASP A 256 17.62 3.95 -26.50
CA ASP A 256 16.61 2.97 -26.95
C ASP A 256 16.18 1.97 -25.85
N ALA A 257 16.39 2.29 -24.58
CA ALA A 257 16.13 1.38 -23.48
C ALA A 257 14.77 1.62 -22.78
#